data_17c8ed2e97d50136895016c0bd2c011c
#
_entry.id   17c8ed2e97d50136895016c0bd2c011c
#
_cell.length_a   1.000
_cell.length_b   1.000
_cell.length_c   1.000
_cell.angle_alpha   90.00
_cell.angle_beta   90.00
_cell.angle_gamma   90.00
#
_symmetry.space_group_name_H-M   'P 1'
#
loop_
_entity.id
_entity.type
_entity.pdbx_description
1 polymer ?
#
loop_
_entity_poly.entity_id
_entity_poly.type
_entity_poly.pdbx_seq_one_letter_code
_entity_poly.pdbx_strand_id
1 'polypeptide(L)'
;MFDLWFWLPIALIIVVGTIGGLLFKYGTNMFGSISLERMFEIQFSSRTFLYLGIMLVGVLLIVFSGYSLRGEFFAMKFLFSPLIFFALVALFFSRLLIGVPLSVTGLGRLTMIVTTLGAVATVIASAILFKESYPPRVAIGVVLGIVAIALIGEA
;
A
#
# COMPACT_ATOMS: atom_id res chain seq x y z
N MET A 1 24.40 -4.93 15.34
CA MET A 1 24.92 -4.38 14.06
C MET A 1 24.16 -5.09 12.96
N PHE A 2 23.36 -4.38 12.15
CA PHE A 2 22.57 -5.04 11.12
C PHE A 2 23.47 -5.36 9.92
N ASP A 3 23.40 -6.61 9.44
CA ASP A 3 24.18 -7.10 8.31
C ASP A 3 23.70 -6.53 6.97
N LEU A 4 24.56 -6.64 5.93
CA LEU A 4 24.25 -6.24 4.57
C LEU A 4 22.92 -6.85 4.08
N TRP A 5 22.64 -8.09 4.48
CA TRP A 5 21.41 -8.81 4.16
C TRP A 5 20.13 -8.18 4.75
N PHE A 6 20.26 -7.36 5.80
CA PHE A 6 19.15 -6.57 6.34
C PHE A 6 18.90 -5.30 5.50
N TRP A 7 19.97 -4.61 5.09
CA TRP A 7 19.86 -3.35 4.37
C TRP A 7 19.50 -3.49 2.90
N LEU A 8 19.88 -4.58 2.24
CA LEU A 8 19.64 -4.82 0.83
C LEU A 8 18.15 -4.88 0.47
N PRO A 9 17.27 -5.62 1.19
CA PRO A 9 15.84 -5.58 0.96
C PRO A 9 15.24 -4.19 1.19
N ILE A 10 15.71 -3.45 2.20
CA ILE A 10 15.24 -2.09 2.49
C ILE A 10 15.57 -1.15 1.34
N ALA A 11 16.80 -1.19 0.83
CA ALA A 11 17.21 -0.40 -0.31
C ALA A 11 16.37 -0.72 -1.56
N LEU A 12 16.13 -2.02 -1.83
CA LEU A 12 15.27 -2.44 -2.93
C LEU A 12 13.84 -1.94 -2.78
N ILE A 13 13.25 -2.04 -1.59
CA ILE A 13 11.90 -1.54 -1.31
C ILE A 13 11.82 -0.03 -1.57
N ILE A 14 12.83 0.73 -1.14
CA ILE A 14 12.87 2.19 -1.35
C ILE A 14 12.95 2.50 -2.84
N VAL A 15 13.87 1.87 -3.58
CA VAL A 15 14.06 2.12 -5.02
C VAL A 15 12.80 1.74 -5.81
N VAL A 16 12.31 0.50 -5.63
CA VAL A 16 11.13 0.01 -6.35
C VAL A 16 9.89 0.82 -5.97
N GLY A 17 9.73 1.14 -4.69
CA GLY A 17 8.63 1.97 -4.20
C GLY A 17 8.65 3.39 -4.78
N THR A 18 9.83 4.00 -4.89
CA THR A 18 9.99 5.34 -5.50
C THR A 18 9.65 5.31 -6.97
N ILE A 19 10.20 4.35 -7.72
CA ILE A 19 9.89 4.18 -9.15
C ILE A 19 8.39 3.95 -9.35
N GLY A 20 7.79 3.04 -8.57
CA GLY A 20 6.36 2.77 -8.61
C GLY A 20 5.52 4.01 -8.32
N GLY A 21 5.90 4.81 -7.32
CA GLY A 21 5.24 6.08 -6.99
C GLY A 21 5.31 7.10 -8.11
N LEU A 22 6.47 7.24 -8.76
CA LEU A 22 6.65 8.14 -9.90
C LEU A 22 5.78 7.72 -11.09
N LEU A 23 5.81 6.43 -11.45
CA LEU A 23 4.98 5.88 -12.52
C LEU A 23 3.48 6.05 -12.23
N PHE A 24 3.07 5.81 -10.98
CA PHE A 24 1.69 5.97 -10.57
C PHE A 24 1.24 7.44 -10.65
N LYS A 25 2.09 8.39 -10.22
CA LYS A 25 1.82 9.83 -10.38
C LYS A 25 1.71 10.23 -11.84
N TYR A 26 2.61 9.75 -12.68
CA TYR A 26 2.55 10.01 -14.12
C TYR A 26 1.22 9.48 -14.71
N GLY A 27 0.84 8.26 -14.34
CA GLY A 27 -0.44 7.67 -14.74
C GLY A 27 -1.65 8.50 -14.28
N THR A 28 -1.68 8.92 -12.99
CA THR A 28 -2.81 9.74 -12.49
C THR A 28 -2.92 11.09 -13.19
N ASN A 29 -1.80 11.72 -13.57
CA ASN A 29 -1.82 12.97 -14.30
C ASN A 29 -2.50 12.86 -15.67
N MET A 30 -2.49 11.69 -16.31
CA MET A 30 -3.18 11.45 -17.59
C MET A 30 -4.72 11.47 -17.44
N PHE A 31 -5.25 11.20 -16.26
CA PHE A 31 -6.69 11.16 -15.99
C PHE A 31 -7.24 12.48 -15.42
N GLY A 32 -6.37 13.44 -15.09
CA GLY A 32 -6.75 14.68 -14.42
C GLY A 32 -7.16 14.46 -12.96
N SER A 33 -8.03 15.32 -12.43
CA SER A 33 -8.55 15.17 -11.06
C SER A 33 -9.48 13.97 -10.97
N ILE A 34 -9.18 13.04 -10.06
CA ILE A 34 -9.95 11.82 -9.83
C ILE A 34 -10.73 12.00 -8.54
N SER A 35 -12.08 11.93 -8.62
CA SER A 35 -12.94 11.84 -7.44
C SER A 35 -13.15 10.40 -7.02
N LEU A 36 -13.48 10.19 -5.75
CA LEU A 36 -13.76 8.86 -5.20
C LEU A 36 -14.98 8.23 -5.88
N GLU A 37 -16.00 9.02 -6.19
CA GLU A 37 -17.19 8.59 -6.91
C GLU A 37 -16.83 8.08 -8.30
N ARG A 38 -16.03 8.84 -9.05
CA ARG A 38 -15.60 8.47 -10.40
C ARG A 38 -14.74 7.21 -10.42
N MET A 39 -13.97 6.95 -9.35
CA MET A 39 -13.14 5.75 -9.26
C MET A 39 -13.97 4.46 -9.15
N PHE A 40 -15.16 4.54 -8.53
CA PHE A 40 -16.07 3.40 -8.36
C PHE A 40 -17.30 3.47 -9.26
N GLU A 41 -17.33 4.42 -10.20
CA GLU A 41 -18.41 4.50 -11.19
C GLU A 41 -18.31 3.35 -12.19
N ILE A 42 -19.25 2.45 -12.12
CA ILE A 42 -19.34 1.30 -13.03
C ILE A 42 -20.52 1.55 -13.98
N GLN A 43 -20.21 1.68 -15.27
CA GLN A 43 -21.24 1.72 -16.29
C GLN A 43 -21.74 0.29 -16.54
N PHE A 44 -22.92 -0.03 -16.04
CA PHE A 44 -23.53 -1.35 -16.20
C PHE A 44 -24.00 -1.55 -17.64
N SER A 45 -23.26 -2.35 -18.38
CA SER A 45 -23.64 -2.85 -19.70
C SER A 45 -23.44 -4.37 -19.77
N SER A 46 -24.04 -5.03 -20.75
CA SER A 46 -23.83 -6.48 -20.94
C SER A 46 -22.36 -6.84 -21.15
N ARG A 47 -21.60 -5.95 -21.78
CA ARG A 47 -20.14 -6.11 -21.95
C ARG A 47 -19.40 -6.00 -20.63
N THR A 48 -19.80 -5.07 -19.77
CA THR A 48 -19.21 -4.89 -18.44
C THR A 48 -19.37 -6.15 -17.60
N PHE A 49 -20.57 -6.75 -17.58
CA PHE A 49 -20.82 -8.01 -16.88
C PHE A 49 -19.97 -9.17 -17.41
N LEU A 50 -19.84 -9.28 -18.74
CA LEU A 50 -19.01 -10.31 -19.36
C LEU A 50 -17.54 -10.18 -18.91
N TYR A 51 -16.97 -8.97 -19.00
CA TYR A 51 -15.56 -8.75 -18.63
C TYR A 51 -15.33 -8.88 -17.13
N LEU A 52 -16.25 -8.43 -16.29
CA LEU A 52 -16.18 -8.67 -14.85
C LEU A 52 -16.22 -10.17 -14.52
N GLY A 53 -17.05 -10.94 -15.23
CA GLY A 53 -17.09 -12.39 -15.10
C GLY A 53 -15.76 -13.05 -15.50
N ILE A 54 -15.18 -12.65 -16.62
CA ILE A 54 -13.86 -13.15 -17.07
C ILE A 54 -12.77 -12.78 -16.06
N MET A 55 -12.78 -11.54 -15.55
CA MET A 55 -11.83 -11.09 -14.54
C MET A 55 -11.95 -11.90 -13.25
N LEU A 56 -13.18 -12.16 -12.79
CA LEU A 56 -13.43 -12.96 -11.60
C LEU A 56 -12.91 -14.40 -11.76
N VAL A 57 -13.17 -15.02 -12.91
CA VAL A 57 -12.63 -16.36 -13.23
C VAL A 57 -11.11 -16.33 -13.25
N GLY A 58 -10.49 -15.30 -13.85
CA GLY A 58 -9.02 -15.13 -13.84
C GLY A 58 -8.44 -15.04 -12.44
N VAL A 59 -9.05 -14.24 -11.57
CA VAL A 59 -8.64 -14.13 -10.16
C VAL A 59 -8.79 -15.48 -9.44
N LEU A 60 -9.90 -16.18 -9.63
CA LEU A 60 -10.11 -17.51 -9.02
C LEU A 60 -9.06 -18.52 -9.49
N LEU A 61 -8.69 -18.52 -10.77
CA LEU A 61 -7.65 -19.40 -11.31
C LEU A 61 -6.29 -19.09 -10.71
N ILE A 62 -5.93 -17.80 -10.56
CA ILE A 62 -4.68 -17.39 -9.92
C ILE A 62 -4.64 -17.85 -8.46
N VAL A 63 -5.72 -17.62 -7.71
CA VAL A 63 -5.82 -18.03 -6.30
C VAL A 63 -5.73 -19.56 -6.18
N PHE A 64 -6.45 -20.29 -7.01
CA PHE A 64 -6.43 -21.76 -7.02
C PHE A 64 -5.05 -22.31 -7.35
N SER A 65 -4.41 -21.79 -8.42
CA SER A 65 -3.06 -22.21 -8.81
C SER A 65 -2.03 -21.91 -7.72
N GLY A 66 -2.09 -20.71 -7.14
CA GLY A 66 -1.19 -20.33 -6.06
C GLY A 66 -1.40 -21.18 -4.80
N TYR A 67 -2.66 -21.50 -4.47
CA TYR A 67 -2.96 -22.40 -3.36
C TYR A 67 -2.44 -23.83 -3.61
N SER A 68 -2.55 -24.33 -4.84
CA SER A 68 -2.05 -25.65 -5.22
C SER A 68 -0.51 -25.72 -5.16
N LEU A 69 0.17 -24.63 -5.56
CA LEU A 69 1.64 -24.54 -5.55
C LEU A 69 2.24 -24.26 -4.16
N ARG A 70 1.41 -23.99 -3.14
CA ARG A 70 1.92 -23.68 -1.78
C ARG A 70 2.76 -24.80 -1.14
N GLY A 71 2.60 -26.03 -1.61
CA GLY A 71 3.38 -27.18 -1.16
C GLY A 71 4.78 -27.24 -1.76
N GLU A 72 4.97 -26.67 -2.95
CA GLU A 72 6.19 -26.77 -3.74
C GLU A 72 7.18 -25.64 -3.42
N PHE A 73 6.67 -24.42 -3.15
CA PHE A 73 7.51 -23.25 -2.95
C PHE A 73 7.17 -22.52 -1.66
N PHE A 74 8.18 -22.23 -0.84
CA PHE A 74 8.00 -21.46 0.39
C PHE A 74 7.35 -20.09 0.13
N ALA A 75 7.72 -19.41 -0.95
CA ALA A 75 7.12 -18.13 -1.31
C ALA A 75 5.60 -18.25 -1.55
N MET A 76 5.14 -19.32 -2.19
CA MET A 76 3.70 -19.56 -2.38
C MET A 76 2.99 -19.90 -1.07
N LYS A 77 3.63 -20.70 -0.21
CA LYS A 77 3.10 -20.97 1.14
C LYS A 77 2.93 -19.69 1.95
N PHE A 78 3.90 -18.77 1.86
CA PHE A 78 3.84 -17.47 2.53
C PHE A 78 2.73 -16.59 1.94
N LEU A 79 2.72 -16.35 0.62
CA LEU A 79 1.77 -15.46 -0.05
C LEU A 79 0.31 -15.91 0.11
N PHE A 80 0.05 -17.23 0.03
CA PHE A 80 -1.28 -17.81 0.16
C PHE A 80 -1.62 -18.27 1.59
N SER A 81 -0.84 -17.85 2.59
CA SER A 81 -1.29 -17.86 3.97
C SER A 81 -2.47 -16.88 4.11
N PRO A 82 -3.60 -17.29 4.74
CA PRO A 82 -4.81 -16.45 4.76
C PRO A 82 -4.56 -15.02 5.25
N LEU A 83 -3.83 -14.85 6.34
CA LEU A 83 -3.52 -13.53 6.90
C LEU A 83 -2.67 -12.67 5.94
N ILE A 84 -1.66 -13.27 5.32
CA ILE A 84 -0.77 -12.57 4.37
C ILE A 84 -1.54 -12.20 3.10
N PHE A 85 -2.37 -13.12 2.60
CA PHE A 85 -3.21 -12.87 1.43
C PHE A 85 -4.16 -11.68 1.64
N PHE A 86 -4.90 -11.66 2.76
CA PHE A 86 -5.77 -10.53 3.08
C PHE A 86 -4.99 -9.23 3.30
N ALA A 87 -3.80 -9.29 3.91
CA ALA A 87 -2.94 -8.12 4.05
C ALA A 87 -2.51 -7.55 2.70
N LEU A 88 -2.12 -8.42 1.74
CA LEU A 88 -1.74 -7.98 0.39
C LEU A 88 -2.92 -7.37 -0.36
N VAL A 89 -4.11 -7.96 -0.24
CA VAL A 89 -5.34 -7.40 -0.83
C VAL A 89 -5.62 -6.01 -0.24
N ALA A 90 -5.56 -5.85 1.08
CA ALA A 90 -5.75 -4.56 1.75
C ALA A 90 -4.71 -3.52 1.31
N LEU A 91 -3.44 -3.91 1.19
CA LEU A 91 -2.36 -3.04 0.68
C LEU A 91 -2.60 -2.63 -0.76
N PHE A 92 -3.08 -3.54 -1.61
CA PHE A 92 -3.44 -3.23 -3.00
C PHE A 92 -4.56 -2.19 -3.08
N PHE A 93 -5.64 -2.38 -2.32
CA PHE A 93 -6.74 -1.39 -2.25
C PHE A 93 -6.27 -0.05 -1.69
N SER A 94 -5.43 -0.05 -0.67
CA SER A 94 -4.81 1.18 -0.14
C SER A 94 -4.03 1.93 -1.22
N ARG A 95 -3.31 1.23 -2.09
CA ARG A 95 -2.58 1.84 -3.19
C ARG A 95 -3.49 2.40 -4.28
N LEU A 96 -4.62 1.75 -4.57
CA LEU A 96 -5.60 2.30 -5.49
C LEU A 96 -6.21 3.60 -4.95
N LEU A 97 -6.60 3.63 -3.67
CA LEU A 97 -7.19 4.81 -3.03
C LEU A 97 -6.25 6.02 -2.99
N ILE A 98 -4.94 5.78 -2.92
CA ILE A 98 -3.93 6.86 -2.97
C ILE A 98 -3.98 7.65 -4.29
N GLY A 99 -4.51 7.08 -5.37
CA GLY A 99 -4.70 7.76 -6.64
C GLY A 99 -5.56 9.02 -6.53
N VAL A 100 -6.56 9.02 -5.65
CA VAL A 100 -7.47 10.16 -5.45
C VAL A 100 -6.72 11.39 -4.93
N PRO A 101 -6.11 11.37 -3.74
CA PRO A 101 -5.36 12.54 -3.26
C PRO A 101 -4.13 12.84 -4.13
N LEU A 102 -3.53 11.84 -4.77
CA LEU A 102 -2.37 12.04 -5.66
C LEU A 102 -2.72 12.83 -6.93
N SER A 103 -3.97 12.75 -7.40
CA SER A 103 -4.42 13.48 -8.58
C SER A 103 -4.47 15.00 -8.35
N VAL A 104 -4.65 15.43 -7.10
CA VAL A 104 -4.80 16.84 -6.72
C VAL A 104 -3.62 17.40 -5.92
N THR A 105 -2.73 16.54 -5.42
CA THR A 105 -1.56 16.94 -4.63
C THR A 105 -0.24 16.53 -5.29
N GLY A 106 0.86 17.18 -4.87
CA GLY A 106 2.20 16.77 -5.28
C GLY A 106 2.60 15.42 -4.69
N LEU A 107 3.30 14.59 -5.48
CA LEU A 107 3.75 13.27 -5.04
C LEU A 107 4.56 13.35 -3.73
N GLY A 108 5.53 14.27 -3.65
CA GLY A 108 6.39 14.40 -2.47
C GLY A 108 5.60 14.72 -1.21
N ARG A 109 4.69 15.70 -1.28
CA ARG A 109 3.83 16.10 -0.16
C ARG A 109 2.95 14.94 0.31
N LEU A 110 2.25 14.30 -0.61
CA LEU A 110 1.38 13.17 -0.28
C LEU A 110 2.17 12.02 0.32
N THR A 111 3.33 11.68 -0.26
CA THR A 111 4.17 10.59 0.24
C THR A 111 4.64 10.86 1.67
N MET A 112 5.08 12.09 1.97
CA MET A 112 5.49 12.46 3.33
C MET A 112 4.34 12.33 4.32
N ILE A 113 3.14 12.83 3.99
CA ILE A 113 1.97 12.73 4.85
C ILE A 113 1.59 11.26 5.09
N VAL A 114 1.43 10.47 4.04
CA VAL A 114 0.97 9.08 4.12
C VAL A 114 1.98 8.20 4.85
N THR A 115 3.28 8.34 4.56
CA THR A 115 4.31 7.52 5.21
C THR A 115 4.46 7.87 6.69
N THR A 116 4.43 9.16 7.03
CA THR A 116 4.59 9.59 8.43
C THR A 116 3.35 9.23 9.26
N LEU A 117 2.12 9.48 8.74
CA LEU A 117 0.89 9.05 9.42
C LEU A 117 0.83 7.53 9.56
N GLY A 118 1.21 6.81 8.50
CA GLY A 118 1.27 5.34 8.52
C GLY A 118 2.27 4.82 9.57
N ALA A 119 3.45 5.42 9.67
CA ALA A 119 4.44 5.05 10.68
C ALA A 119 3.93 5.31 12.11
N VAL A 120 3.36 6.50 12.36
CA VAL A 120 2.76 6.85 13.66
C VAL A 120 1.64 5.89 14.03
N ALA A 121 0.70 5.64 13.11
CA ALA A 121 -0.41 4.72 13.34
C ALA A 121 0.08 3.29 13.61
N THR A 122 1.11 2.83 12.87
CA THR A 122 1.69 1.50 13.08
C THR A 122 2.34 1.36 14.44
N VAL A 123 3.12 2.35 14.89
CA VAL A 123 3.74 2.33 16.23
C VAL A 123 2.68 2.29 17.34
N ILE A 124 1.63 3.10 17.23
CA ILE A 124 0.54 3.11 18.21
C ILE A 124 -0.22 1.76 18.20
N ALA A 125 -0.56 1.27 17.00
CA ALA A 125 -1.28 0.01 16.86
C ALA A 125 -0.47 -1.17 17.39
N SER A 126 0.83 -1.25 17.09
CA SER A 126 1.70 -2.34 17.57
C SER A 126 1.91 -2.30 19.08
N ALA A 127 2.01 -1.10 19.67
CA ALA A 127 2.07 -0.96 21.13
C ALA A 127 0.80 -1.50 21.82
N ILE A 128 -0.38 -1.23 21.23
CA ILE A 128 -1.68 -1.65 21.81
C ILE A 128 -1.95 -3.13 21.55
N LEU A 129 -1.80 -3.58 20.28
CA LEU A 129 -2.21 -4.93 19.86
C LEU A 129 -1.19 -6.01 20.25
N PHE A 130 0.11 -5.71 20.06
CA PHE A 130 1.18 -6.67 20.32
C PHE A 130 1.89 -6.42 21.65
N LYS A 131 1.48 -5.38 22.39
CA LYS A 131 2.09 -4.97 23.66
C LYS A 131 3.61 -4.73 23.53
N GLU A 132 4.03 -4.23 22.36
CA GLU A 132 5.43 -3.90 22.12
C GLU A 132 5.83 -2.70 22.97
N SER A 133 6.98 -2.82 23.65
CA SER A 133 7.56 -1.73 24.41
C SER A 133 8.55 -0.96 23.53
N TYR A 134 8.33 0.33 23.38
CA TYR A 134 9.21 1.19 22.60
C TYR A 134 10.10 2.03 23.51
N PRO A 135 11.38 2.20 23.17
CA PRO A 135 12.26 3.10 23.90
C PRO A 135 11.76 4.55 23.74
N PRO A 136 12.03 5.45 24.71
CA PRO A 136 11.58 6.85 24.69
C PRO A 136 11.94 7.59 23.40
N ARG A 137 13.01 7.20 22.73
CA ARG A 137 13.42 7.78 21.43
C ARG A 137 12.37 7.59 20.34
N VAL A 138 11.63 6.47 20.36
CA VAL A 138 10.56 6.22 19.40
C VAL A 138 9.38 7.15 19.66
N ALA A 139 9.03 7.39 20.93
CA ALA A 139 7.97 8.34 21.29
C ALA A 139 8.32 9.77 20.83
N ILE A 140 9.57 10.20 20.99
CA ILE A 140 10.05 11.49 20.46
C ILE A 140 9.91 11.51 18.92
N GLY A 141 10.30 10.44 18.23
CA GLY A 141 10.17 10.32 16.78
C GLY A 141 8.72 10.45 16.31
N VAL A 142 7.77 9.85 17.02
CA VAL A 142 6.32 9.97 16.76
C VAL A 142 5.84 11.41 16.89
N VAL A 143 6.23 12.11 17.96
CA VAL A 143 5.88 13.52 18.18
C VAL A 143 6.44 14.40 17.07
N LEU A 144 7.71 14.23 16.72
CA LEU A 144 8.35 14.96 15.62
C LEU A 144 7.67 14.68 14.28
N GLY A 145 7.24 13.44 14.03
CA GLY A 145 6.47 13.07 12.86
C GLY A 145 5.14 13.82 12.77
N ILE A 146 4.40 13.92 13.87
CA ILE A 146 3.13 14.67 13.94
C ILE A 146 3.38 16.15 13.65
N VAL A 147 4.39 16.76 14.25
CA VAL A 147 4.76 18.15 13.99
C VAL A 147 5.13 18.36 12.52
N ALA A 148 5.91 17.44 11.94
CA ALA A 148 6.29 17.53 10.52
C ALA A 148 5.05 17.49 9.60
N ILE A 149 4.03 16.66 9.91
CA ILE A 149 2.79 16.60 9.14
C ILE A 149 2.02 17.92 9.23
N ALA A 150 1.92 18.51 10.43
CA ALA A 150 1.25 19.80 10.61
C ALA A 150 1.91 20.87 9.72
N LEU A 151 3.25 20.96 9.74
CA LEU A 151 3.99 21.92 8.92
C LEU A 151 3.84 21.70 7.41
N ILE A 152 3.80 20.43 6.96
CA ILE A 152 3.62 20.09 5.54
C ILE A 152 2.17 20.31 5.11
N GLY A 153 1.22 20.15 6.03
CA GLY A 153 -0.21 20.33 5.77
C GLY A 153 -0.61 21.77 5.50
N GLU A 154 0.06 22.73 6.11
CA GLU A 154 -0.20 24.16 5.99
C GLU A 154 0.45 24.81 4.75
N ALA A 155 1.39 24.16 4.11
CA ALA A 155 2.08 24.63 2.90
C ALA A 155 1.36 24.21 1.62
#